data_5ece2409e2db4b822af2874536269f4f
#
_entry.id   5ece2409e2db4b822af2874536269f4f
#
_cell.length_a   1.000
_cell.length_b   1.000
_cell.length_c   1.000
_cell.angle_alpha   90.00
_cell.angle_beta   90.00
_cell.angle_gamma   90.00
#
_symmetry.space_group_name_H-M   'P 1'
#
loop_
_entity.id
_entity.type
_entity.pdbx_description
1 polymer ?
#
loop_
_entity_poly.entity_id
_entity_poly.type
_entity_poly.pdbx_seq_one_letter_code
_entity_poly.pdbx_strand_id
1 'polypeptide(L)'
;NESDQDRGTYDFTFAIESDTQYYNEDTPDNPEAIGKYESQLAIHDWLISNRGRMNIQYLFHNGDLIDDEPMASQWENADAAYRMLDEAGFPYGVLAGNHDVGHKTEDYNNFSKYFGEWRYASDPWYEGSYKDNKGHYDLISVGGIDFIMVYMGWGIGDEEIRWMNDVLAQYPERKAILNFHEYLLASGGLGEEPQRVYNEVVSVNPNVCMVFSGHYHNAQTVVKEFDDNKDGVNDRKVYEMLFDYQGLTEGGMGYI
;
A
#
# COMPACT_ATOMS: atom_id res chain seq x y z
N ASN A 1 -16.65 6.48 14.97
CA ASN A 1 -16.48 5.01 15.00
C ASN A 1 -16.25 4.56 16.44
N GLU A 2 -16.92 3.51 16.90
CA GLU A 2 -16.80 2.99 18.28
C GLU A 2 -15.40 2.44 18.58
N SER A 3 -14.59 2.18 17.53
CA SER A 3 -13.23 1.66 17.65
C SER A 3 -12.13 2.73 17.70
N ASP A 4 -12.47 4.02 17.53
CA ASP A 4 -11.48 5.08 17.56
C ASP A 4 -10.83 5.17 18.94
N GLN A 5 -9.49 5.17 18.94
CA GLN A 5 -8.73 5.37 20.18
C GLN A 5 -8.77 6.83 20.61
N ASP A 6 -8.73 7.08 21.93
CA ASP A 6 -8.54 8.42 22.44
C ASP A 6 -7.19 8.98 21.97
N ARG A 7 -7.19 10.19 21.41
CA ARG A 7 -5.97 10.86 20.90
C ARG A 7 -4.83 10.94 21.93
N GLY A 8 -5.15 10.90 23.21
CA GLY A 8 -4.16 10.83 24.28
C GLY A 8 -3.42 9.49 24.43
N THR A 9 -3.82 8.44 23.70
CA THR A 9 -3.24 7.09 23.80
C THR A 9 -2.29 6.72 22.65
N TYR A 10 -2.14 7.58 21.64
CA TYR A 10 -1.25 7.38 20.50
C TYR A 10 -0.66 8.70 19.99
N ASP A 11 0.49 8.65 19.33
CA ASP A 11 1.18 9.82 18.81
C ASP A 11 0.73 10.19 17.39
N PHE A 12 0.56 9.22 16.50
CA PHE A 12 0.14 9.40 15.11
C PHE A 12 -0.62 8.18 14.59
N THR A 13 -1.21 8.34 13.41
CA THR A 13 -1.96 7.28 12.71
C THR A 13 -1.43 7.13 11.29
N PHE A 14 -1.31 5.89 10.83
CA PHE A 14 -1.25 5.52 9.43
C PHE A 14 -2.58 4.93 8.99
N ALA A 15 -3.08 5.34 7.84
CA ALA A 15 -4.26 4.76 7.22
C ALA A 15 -3.83 3.74 6.15
N ILE A 16 -4.60 2.69 5.98
CA ILE A 16 -4.33 1.66 4.98
C ILE A 16 -5.62 1.39 4.22
N GLU A 17 -5.51 1.41 2.91
CA GLU A 17 -6.54 1.08 1.93
C GLU A 17 -5.96 0.06 0.96
N SER A 18 -6.76 -0.86 0.47
CA SER A 18 -6.34 -1.86 -0.51
C SER A 18 -7.53 -2.40 -1.28
N ASP A 19 -7.28 -2.89 -2.50
CA ASP A 19 -8.27 -3.62 -3.29
C ASP A 19 -9.56 -2.82 -3.49
N THR A 20 -9.42 -1.58 -3.96
CA THR A 20 -10.51 -0.63 -4.15
C THR A 20 -11.15 -0.71 -5.54
N GLN A 21 -10.78 -1.71 -6.35
CA GLN A 21 -11.23 -1.87 -7.72
C GLN A 21 -12.74 -1.83 -7.88
N TYR A 22 -13.51 -2.44 -6.97
CA TYR A 22 -14.97 -2.47 -7.06
C TYR A 22 -15.63 -1.11 -6.85
N TYR A 23 -14.99 -0.17 -6.15
CA TYR A 23 -15.49 1.19 -6.08
C TYR A 23 -15.41 1.88 -7.45
N ASN A 24 -14.33 1.65 -8.18
CA ASN A 24 -14.04 2.30 -9.45
C ASN A 24 -14.75 1.67 -10.66
N GLU A 25 -15.42 0.50 -10.48
CA GLU A 25 -16.32 -0.09 -11.46
C GLU A 25 -17.60 0.72 -11.74
N ASP A 26 -17.94 1.67 -10.87
CA ASP A 26 -19.13 2.54 -11.02
C ASP A 26 -18.92 3.49 -12.21
N THR A 27 -19.22 2.97 -13.39
CA THR A 27 -19.07 3.66 -14.66
C THR A 27 -20.36 3.57 -15.47
N PRO A 28 -20.59 4.43 -16.47
CA PRO A 28 -21.76 4.36 -17.33
C PRO A 28 -21.96 3.00 -18.03
N ASP A 29 -20.87 2.26 -18.21
CA ASP A 29 -20.85 0.97 -18.88
C ASP A 29 -21.15 -0.20 -17.92
N ASN A 30 -21.14 0.04 -16.60
CA ASN A 30 -21.45 -0.95 -15.57
C ASN A 30 -22.55 -0.49 -14.62
N PRO A 31 -23.84 -0.55 -15.02
CA PRO A 31 -24.94 -0.05 -14.22
C PRO A 31 -25.19 -0.84 -12.91
N GLU A 32 -24.60 -2.01 -12.75
CA GLU A 32 -24.71 -2.81 -11.51
C GLU A 32 -23.80 -2.27 -10.39
N ALA A 33 -22.80 -1.48 -10.75
CA ALA A 33 -21.87 -0.86 -9.81
C ALA A 33 -22.30 0.55 -9.35
N ILE A 34 -23.46 1.05 -9.76
CA ILE A 34 -23.93 2.40 -9.43
C ILE A 34 -23.92 2.65 -7.92
N GLY A 35 -23.31 3.76 -7.52
CA GLY A 35 -23.19 4.21 -6.12
C GLY A 35 -21.96 3.67 -5.37
N LYS A 36 -21.19 2.76 -5.94
CA LYS A 36 -19.98 2.26 -5.29
C LYS A 36 -18.86 3.31 -5.24
N TYR A 37 -18.70 4.11 -6.31
CA TYR A 37 -17.68 5.15 -6.39
C TYR A 37 -17.83 6.23 -5.32
N GLU A 38 -19.06 6.54 -4.91
CA GLU A 38 -19.34 7.48 -3.83
C GLU A 38 -18.69 7.02 -2.50
N SER A 39 -18.52 5.71 -2.29
CA SER A 39 -17.84 5.18 -1.11
C SER A 39 -16.35 5.49 -1.11
N GLN A 40 -15.67 5.38 -2.26
CA GLN A 40 -14.27 5.79 -2.41
C GLN A 40 -14.09 7.29 -2.09
N LEU A 41 -14.94 8.14 -2.68
CA LEU A 41 -14.90 9.57 -2.41
C LEU A 41 -15.16 9.89 -0.93
N ALA A 42 -16.11 9.18 -0.31
CA ALA A 42 -16.44 9.36 1.12
C ALA A 42 -15.29 8.94 2.04
N ILE A 43 -14.55 7.87 1.69
CA ILE A 43 -13.36 7.45 2.43
C ILE A 43 -12.28 8.55 2.37
N HIS A 44 -11.97 9.06 1.19
CA HIS A 44 -10.96 10.11 1.02
C HIS A 44 -11.38 11.43 1.72
N ASP A 45 -12.65 11.84 1.59
CA ASP A 45 -13.17 13.01 2.31
C ASP A 45 -13.07 12.82 3.83
N TRP A 46 -13.39 11.63 4.33
CA TRP A 46 -13.26 11.31 5.75
C TRP A 46 -11.80 11.39 6.22
N LEU A 47 -10.86 10.84 5.47
CA LEU A 47 -9.42 10.89 5.77
C LEU A 47 -8.95 12.34 5.85
N ILE A 48 -9.27 13.16 4.85
CA ILE A 48 -8.91 14.58 4.80
C ILE A 48 -9.51 15.34 5.99
N SER A 49 -10.81 15.16 6.23
CA SER A 49 -11.55 15.84 7.30
C SER A 49 -11.07 15.45 8.71
N ASN A 50 -10.60 14.22 8.90
CA ASN A 50 -10.14 13.70 10.19
C ASN A 50 -8.62 13.73 10.38
N ARG A 51 -7.86 14.16 9.36
CA ARG A 51 -6.40 14.19 9.40
C ARG A 51 -5.84 14.82 10.66
N GLY A 52 -6.33 16.01 11.03
CA GLY A 52 -5.88 16.74 12.21
C GLY A 52 -6.33 16.09 13.52
N ARG A 53 -7.60 15.66 13.59
CA ARG A 53 -8.17 15.04 14.80
C ARG A 53 -7.46 13.74 15.18
N MET A 54 -7.20 12.89 14.20
CA MET A 54 -6.58 11.59 14.41
C MET A 54 -5.07 11.59 14.18
N ASN A 55 -4.50 12.74 13.80
CA ASN A 55 -3.09 12.87 13.43
C ASN A 55 -2.67 11.87 12.36
N ILE A 56 -3.46 11.75 11.28
CA ILE A 56 -3.16 10.84 10.18
C ILE A 56 -2.01 11.43 9.37
N GLN A 57 -0.94 10.68 9.26
CA GLN A 57 0.30 11.15 8.64
C GLN A 57 0.50 10.63 7.22
N TYR A 58 -0.10 9.49 6.89
CA TYR A 58 0.11 8.84 5.61
C TYR A 58 -0.99 7.83 5.32
N LEU A 59 -1.33 7.64 4.03
CA LEU A 59 -2.21 6.59 3.53
C LEU A 59 -1.41 5.61 2.66
N PHE A 60 -1.49 4.33 2.96
CA PHE A 60 -0.99 3.25 2.12
C PHE A 60 -2.11 2.70 1.25
N HIS A 61 -1.81 2.41 -0.02
CA HIS A 61 -2.68 1.60 -0.87
C HIS A 61 -1.89 0.44 -1.47
N ASN A 62 -2.40 -0.77 -1.27
CA ASN A 62 -1.68 -2.00 -1.59
C ASN A 62 -2.14 -2.68 -2.89
N GLY A 63 -2.56 -1.91 -3.90
CA GLY A 63 -2.85 -2.41 -5.25
C GLY A 63 -4.32 -2.75 -5.50
N ASP A 64 -4.62 -3.11 -6.75
CA ASP A 64 -5.95 -3.28 -7.29
C ASP A 64 -6.80 -2.01 -7.12
N LEU A 65 -6.33 -0.95 -7.77
CA LEU A 65 -7.01 0.34 -7.85
C LEU A 65 -8.26 0.26 -8.74
N ILE A 66 -8.17 -0.53 -9.81
CA ILE A 66 -9.23 -0.76 -10.78
C ILE A 66 -9.41 -2.26 -11.03
N ASP A 67 -10.55 -2.67 -11.60
CA ASP A 67 -10.86 -4.09 -11.83
C ASP A 67 -10.45 -4.58 -13.21
N ASP A 68 -10.61 -3.75 -14.24
CA ASP A 68 -10.37 -4.12 -15.65
C ASP A 68 -9.40 -3.13 -16.30
N GLU A 69 -8.13 -3.51 -16.41
CA GLU A 69 -7.02 -2.66 -16.84
C GLU A 69 -7.29 -1.87 -18.13
N PRO A 70 -7.89 -2.42 -19.20
CA PRO A 70 -8.17 -1.66 -20.41
C PRO A 70 -9.32 -0.64 -20.29
N MET A 71 -10.07 -0.63 -19.19
CA MET A 71 -11.24 0.25 -19.01
C MET A 71 -10.82 1.65 -18.53
N ALA A 72 -10.66 2.58 -19.48
CA ALA A 72 -10.25 3.95 -19.18
C ALA A 72 -11.16 4.66 -18.16
N SER A 73 -12.47 4.37 -18.14
CA SER A 73 -13.41 4.98 -17.19
C SER A 73 -13.13 4.59 -15.74
N GLN A 74 -12.66 3.39 -15.48
CA GLN A 74 -12.27 2.99 -14.12
C GLN A 74 -11.01 3.73 -13.66
N TRP A 75 -10.04 3.89 -14.56
CA TRP A 75 -8.85 4.71 -14.29
C TRP A 75 -9.18 6.18 -14.04
N GLU A 76 -10.14 6.74 -14.77
CA GLU A 76 -10.60 8.11 -14.58
C GLU A 76 -11.28 8.30 -13.22
N ASN A 77 -12.03 7.31 -12.74
CA ASN A 77 -12.59 7.29 -11.40
C ASN A 77 -11.49 7.26 -10.34
N ALA A 78 -10.55 6.30 -10.45
CA ALA A 78 -9.42 6.21 -9.52
C ALA A 78 -8.60 7.50 -9.49
N ASP A 79 -8.23 8.05 -10.67
CA ASP A 79 -7.50 9.33 -10.75
C ASP A 79 -8.25 10.48 -10.06
N ALA A 80 -9.56 10.60 -10.30
CA ALA A 80 -10.37 11.66 -9.70
C ALA A 80 -10.48 11.51 -8.17
N ALA A 81 -10.60 10.29 -7.66
CA ALA A 81 -10.62 10.03 -6.22
C ALA A 81 -9.30 10.41 -5.56
N TYR A 82 -8.17 10.00 -6.12
CA TYR A 82 -6.84 10.33 -5.57
C TYR A 82 -6.46 11.80 -5.75
N ARG A 83 -7.00 12.49 -6.75
CA ARG A 83 -6.83 13.94 -6.91
C ARG A 83 -7.34 14.73 -5.69
N MET A 84 -8.33 14.22 -4.98
CA MET A 84 -8.77 14.84 -3.70
C MET A 84 -7.62 14.86 -2.67
N LEU A 85 -6.83 13.80 -2.60
CA LEU A 85 -5.67 13.71 -1.70
C LEU A 85 -4.55 14.64 -2.17
N ASP A 86 -4.29 14.69 -3.49
CA ASP A 86 -3.30 15.62 -4.07
C ASP A 86 -3.63 17.07 -3.73
N GLU A 87 -4.88 17.50 -3.96
CA GLU A 87 -5.36 18.85 -3.69
C GLU A 87 -5.32 19.20 -2.20
N ALA A 88 -5.51 18.21 -1.32
CA ALA A 88 -5.40 18.37 0.13
C ALA A 88 -3.94 18.33 0.65
N GLY A 89 -2.96 18.05 -0.21
CA GLY A 89 -1.57 17.79 0.20
C GLY A 89 -1.48 16.65 1.22
N PHE A 90 -2.26 15.60 1.01
CA PHE A 90 -2.32 14.44 1.90
C PHE A 90 -1.28 13.41 1.46
N PRO A 91 -0.31 13.04 2.33
CA PRO A 91 0.71 12.07 1.95
C PRO A 91 0.12 10.68 1.74
N TYR A 92 0.41 10.09 0.60
CA TYR A 92 0.01 8.71 0.28
C TYR A 92 0.96 8.06 -0.71
N GLY A 93 0.94 6.74 -0.77
CA GLY A 93 1.61 5.95 -1.78
C GLY A 93 0.70 4.84 -2.30
N VAL A 94 0.85 4.53 -3.58
CA VAL A 94 0.12 3.45 -4.25
C VAL A 94 1.09 2.51 -4.97
N LEU A 95 0.69 1.27 -5.15
CA LEU A 95 1.35 0.31 -6.03
C LEU A 95 0.31 -0.39 -6.91
N ALA A 96 0.76 -1.02 -7.97
CA ALA A 96 -0.14 -1.78 -8.86
C ALA A 96 -0.37 -3.20 -8.35
N GLY A 97 -1.63 -3.65 -8.36
CA GLY A 97 -2.00 -5.05 -8.22
C GLY A 97 -2.14 -5.75 -9.57
N ASN A 98 -2.60 -7.01 -9.55
CA ASN A 98 -2.74 -7.80 -10.77
C ASN A 98 -3.88 -7.32 -11.68
N HIS A 99 -4.93 -6.71 -11.14
CA HIS A 99 -6.01 -6.09 -11.94
C HIS A 99 -5.53 -4.82 -12.65
N ASP A 100 -4.62 -4.07 -12.05
CA ASP A 100 -4.10 -2.81 -12.60
C ASP A 100 -3.17 -3.01 -13.81
N VAL A 101 -2.49 -4.16 -13.93
CA VAL A 101 -1.45 -4.39 -14.94
C VAL A 101 -1.64 -5.69 -15.74
N GLY A 102 -2.71 -6.42 -15.46
CA GLY A 102 -2.97 -7.74 -16.02
C GLY A 102 -2.11 -8.83 -15.39
N HIS A 103 -2.78 -9.86 -14.91
CA HIS A 103 -2.19 -10.93 -14.10
C HIS A 103 -0.95 -11.62 -14.72
N LYS A 104 -0.85 -11.65 -16.05
CA LYS A 104 0.25 -12.30 -16.78
C LYS A 104 1.02 -11.37 -17.70
N THR A 105 0.44 -10.25 -18.04
CA THR A 105 1.02 -9.29 -19.00
C THR A 105 1.96 -8.32 -18.32
N GLU A 106 1.70 -8.00 -17.06
CA GLU A 106 2.47 -7.01 -16.29
C GLU A 106 2.65 -5.70 -17.09
N ASP A 107 1.56 -5.26 -17.76
CA ASP A 107 1.60 -4.04 -18.58
C ASP A 107 1.32 -2.81 -17.72
N TYR A 108 2.36 -2.10 -17.36
CA TYR A 108 2.33 -0.90 -16.54
C TYR A 108 1.92 0.38 -17.28
N ASN A 109 1.65 0.33 -18.60
CA ASN A 109 1.40 1.54 -19.39
C ASN A 109 0.22 2.39 -18.86
N ASN A 110 -0.91 1.75 -18.55
CA ASN A 110 -2.06 2.48 -18.01
C ASN A 110 -1.83 2.91 -16.56
N PHE A 111 -1.26 2.06 -15.71
CA PHE A 111 -0.89 2.44 -14.35
C PHE A 111 0.04 3.68 -14.34
N SER A 112 1.14 3.65 -15.09
CA SER A 112 2.09 4.77 -15.17
C SER A 112 1.48 6.03 -15.79
N LYS A 113 0.49 5.88 -16.68
CA LYS A 113 -0.23 7.02 -17.24
C LYS A 113 -1.00 7.82 -16.18
N TYR A 114 -1.59 7.15 -15.18
CA TYR A 114 -2.41 7.79 -14.15
C TYR A 114 -1.69 7.95 -12.81
N PHE A 115 -0.83 6.99 -12.45
CA PHE A 115 -0.11 6.90 -11.18
C PHE A 115 1.41 6.75 -11.35
N GLY A 116 1.97 7.25 -12.45
CA GLY A 116 3.40 7.28 -12.71
C GLY A 116 4.15 8.28 -11.83
N GLU A 117 5.48 8.27 -11.92
CA GLU A 117 6.38 9.15 -11.18
C GLU A 117 6.01 10.63 -11.30
N TRP A 118 5.53 11.06 -12.46
CA TRP A 118 5.13 12.44 -12.74
C TRP A 118 4.11 13.01 -11.74
N ARG A 119 3.24 12.14 -11.18
CA ARG A 119 2.21 12.54 -10.22
C ARG A 119 2.81 12.97 -8.89
N TYR A 120 3.87 12.31 -8.46
CA TYR A 120 4.43 12.40 -7.11
C TYR A 120 5.75 13.16 -7.04
N ALA A 121 6.41 13.40 -8.16
CA ALA A 121 7.77 13.95 -8.22
C ALA A 121 7.97 15.32 -7.53
N SER A 122 6.88 16.05 -7.27
CA SER A 122 6.92 17.33 -6.52
C SER A 122 6.60 17.18 -5.03
N ASP A 123 6.21 16.00 -4.58
CA ASP A 123 5.82 15.77 -3.20
C ASP A 123 7.06 15.63 -2.30
N PRO A 124 7.07 16.30 -1.14
CA PRO A 124 8.27 16.36 -0.30
C PRO A 124 8.62 15.03 0.40
N TRP A 125 7.74 14.06 0.36
CA TRP A 125 7.96 12.71 0.89
C TRP A 125 8.42 11.71 -0.18
N TYR A 126 8.10 11.95 -1.46
CA TYR A 126 8.46 11.07 -2.57
C TYR A 126 9.93 11.22 -2.94
N GLU A 127 10.74 10.19 -2.70
CA GLU A 127 12.20 10.33 -2.82
C GLU A 127 12.77 9.62 -4.06
N GLY A 128 12.20 8.49 -4.47
CA GLY A 128 12.70 7.79 -5.63
C GLY A 128 11.74 6.81 -6.26
N SER A 129 11.87 6.67 -7.58
CA SER A 129 11.05 5.83 -8.46
C SER A 129 11.86 4.71 -9.08
N TYR A 130 11.16 3.62 -9.39
CA TYR A 130 11.64 2.50 -10.16
C TYR A 130 10.67 2.19 -11.29
N LYS A 131 11.15 2.21 -12.53
CA LYS A 131 10.37 1.92 -13.74
C LYS A 131 9.02 2.65 -13.76
N ASP A 132 9.07 3.99 -13.65
CA ASP A 132 7.90 4.87 -13.69
C ASP A 132 6.79 4.45 -12.72
N ASN A 133 7.16 4.31 -11.46
CA ASN A 133 6.32 3.93 -10.33
C ASN A 133 5.84 2.45 -10.32
N LYS A 134 6.51 1.52 -11.03
CA LYS A 134 6.38 0.09 -10.70
C LYS A 134 6.78 -0.15 -9.24
N GLY A 135 7.80 0.56 -8.79
CA GLY A 135 8.18 0.70 -7.39
C GLY A 135 8.57 2.14 -7.07
N HIS A 136 8.48 2.51 -5.83
CA HIS A 136 8.98 3.79 -5.30
C HIS A 136 9.30 3.68 -3.82
N TYR A 137 9.90 4.73 -3.27
CA TYR A 137 10.00 4.85 -1.82
C TYR A 137 9.80 6.29 -1.37
N ASP A 138 9.20 6.39 -0.20
CA ASP A 138 8.88 7.65 0.48
C ASP A 138 9.61 7.75 1.81
N LEU A 139 9.98 8.97 2.19
CA LEU A 139 10.61 9.25 3.47
C LEU A 139 9.72 10.14 4.33
N ILE A 140 9.36 9.67 5.52
CA ILE A 140 8.55 10.40 6.48
C ILE A 140 9.17 10.31 7.87
N SER A 141 9.18 11.44 8.58
CA SER A 141 9.61 11.52 9.98
C SER A 141 8.43 11.96 10.83
N VAL A 142 7.98 11.11 11.75
CA VAL A 142 6.80 11.34 12.59
C VAL A 142 6.94 10.65 13.95
N GLY A 143 6.44 11.27 15.00
CA GLY A 143 6.51 10.69 16.35
C GLY A 143 7.92 10.45 16.86
N GLY A 144 8.92 11.15 16.30
CA GLY A 144 10.35 10.93 16.63
C GLY A 144 10.95 9.70 15.96
N ILE A 145 10.27 9.10 15.00
CA ILE A 145 10.71 7.95 14.23
C ILE A 145 10.88 8.37 12.76
N ASP A 146 12.00 8.01 12.18
CA ASP A 146 12.27 8.17 10.75
C ASP A 146 11.87 6.88 10.02
N PHE A 147 10.87 7.00 9.12
CA PHE A 147 10.38 5.89 8.32
C PHE A 147 10.87 5.98 6.87
N ILE A 148 11.00 4.82 6.24
CA ILE A 148 11.05 4.65 4.80
C ILE A 148 9.92 3.68 4.40
N MET A 149 9.04 4.13 3.49
CA MET A 149 7.99 3.33 2.91
C MET A 149 8.47 2.86 1.55
N VAL A 150 8.66 1.56 1.38
CA VAL A 150 9.10 0.99 0.09
C VAL A 150 7.93 0.26 -0.54
N TYR A 151 7.64 0.60 -1.78
CA TYR A 151 6.56 0.03 -2.57
C TYR A 151 7.12 -0.78 -3.73
N MET A 152 6.53 -1.95 -3.98
CA MET A 152 6.80 -2.73 -5.19
C MET A 152 5.50 -3.35 -5.68
N GLY A 153 5.10 -3.00 -6.90
CA GLY A 153 3.90 -3.52 -7.55
C GLY A 153 4.07 -4.94 -8.09
N TRP A 154 3.03 -5.44 -8.71
CA TRP A 154 2.90 -6.81 -9.23
C TRP A 154 4.06 -7.24 -10.13
N GLY A 155 4.48 -8.51 -10.01
CA GLY A 155 5.55 -9.11 -10.83
C GLY A 155 6.95 -8.84 -10.27
N ILE A 156 7.24 -9.39 -9.08
CA ILE A 156 8.51 -9.20 -8.38
C ILE A 156 9.53 -10.25 -8.84
N GLY A 157 10.52 -9.81 -9.61
CA GLY A 157 11.64 -10.63 -10.08
C GLY A 157 12.98 -10.26 -9.42
N ASP A 158 14.07 -10.74 -10.01
CA ASP A 158 15.43 -10.52 -9.52
C ASP A 158 15.83 -9.05 -9.49
N GLU A 159 15.35 -8.26 -10.44
CA GLU A 159 15.68 -6.83 -10.53
C GLU A 159 14.98 -6.03 -9.43
N GLU A 160 13.72 -6.35 -9.18
CA GLU A 160 12.91 -5.72 -8.15
C GLU A 160 13.46 -6.01 -6.75
N ILE A 161 13.85 -7.26 -6.49
CA ILE A 161 14.49 -7.67 -5.22
C ILE A 161 15.81 -6.93 -5.01
N ARG A 162 16.64 -6.82 -6.05
CA ARG A 162 17.90 -6.07 -5.95
C ARG A 162 17.66 -4.60 -5.65
N TRP A 163 16.72 -3.98 -6.39
CA TRP A 163 16.39 -2.57 -6.21
C TRP A 163 15.90 -2.29 -4.76
N MET A 164 15.01 -3.11 -4.23
CA MET A 164 14.53 -2.96 -2.84
C MET A 164 15.68 -3.06 -1.83
N ASN A 165 16.56 -4.04 -2.00
CA ASN A 165 17.73 -4.18 -1.13
C ASN A 165 18.68 -2.98 -1.23
N ASP A 166 18.93 -2.47 -2.44
CA ASP A 166 19.77 -1.30 -2.66
C ASP A 166 19.17 -0.04 -2.00
N VAL A 167 17.87 0.14 -2.07
CA VAL A 167 17.15 1.23 -1.40
C VAL A 167 17.25 1.09 0.13
N LEU A 168 16.94 -0.08 0.67
CA LEU A 168 16.99 -0.32 2.12
C LEU A 168 18.40 -0.13 2.70
N ALA A 169 19.43 -0.50 1.95
CA ALA A 169 20.82 -0.33 2.36
C ALA A 169 21.26 1.15 2.37
N GLN A 170 20.62 2.04 1.62
CA GLN A 170 20.90 3.49 1.65
C GLN A 170 20.36 4.17 2.91
N TYR A 171 19.35 3.57 3.57
CA TYR A 171 18.65 4.15 4.72
C TYR A 171 18.62 3.19 5.92
N PRO A 172 19.76 2.66 6.40
CA PRO A 172 19.79 1.62 7.43
C PRO A 172 19.24 2.07 8.78
N GLU A 173 19.22 3.39 9.06
CA GLU A 173 18.72 3.96 10.32
C GLU A 173 17.21 4.21 10.30
N ARG A 174 16.55 4.15 9.13
CA ARG A 174 15.12 4.36 9.03
C ARG A 174 14.36 3.06 9.25
N LYS A 175 13.22 3.12 9.94
CA LYS A 175 12.31 1.99 10.07
C LYS A 175 11.58 1.76 8.74
N ALA A 176 11.81 0.61 8.13
CA ALA A 176 11.25 0.31 6.82
C ALA A 176 9.89 -0.39 6.92
N ILE A 177 8.92 0.15 6.17
CA ILE A 177 7.62 -0.46 5.92
C ILE A 177 7.59 -0.87 4.45
N LEU A 178 7.47 -2.16 4.18
CA LEU A 178 7.38 -2.69 2.83
C LEU A 178 5.93 -2.85 2.43
N ASN A 179 5.63 -2.54 1.18
CA ASN A 179 4.28 -2.56 0.64
C ASN A 179 4.25 -3.38 -0.64
N PHE A 180 3.39 -4.39 -0.66
CA PHE A 180 3.18 -5.31 -1.78
C PHE A 180 1.68 -5.47 -2.03
N HIS A 181 1.30 -5.89 -3.24
CA HIS A 181 -0.07 -6.33 -3.46
C HIS A 181 -0.26 -7.73 -2.89
N GLU A 182 0.48 -8.72 -3.39
CA GLU A 182 0.48 -10.08 -2.89
C GLU A 182 1.62 -10.31 -1.89
N TYR A 183 1.31 -10.70 -0.65
CA TYR A 183 2.32 -11.13 0.30
C TYR A 183 1.77 -12.15 1.31
N LEU A 184 0.94 -11.73 2.27
CA LEU A 184 0.45 -12.60 3.33
C LEU A 184 -0.87 -13.27 2.93
N LEU A 185 -0.91 -14.60 2.95
CA LEU A 185 -2.14 -15.37 2.73
C LEU A 185 -3.12 -15.18 3.90
N ALA A 186 -4.42 -15.33 3.64
CA ALA A 186 -5.46 -15.33 4.67
C ALA A 186 -5.22 -16.39 5.78
N SER A 187 -4.47 -17.46 5.47
CA SER A 187 -4.05 -18.48 6.45
C SER A 187 -2.85 -18.07 7.31
N GLY A 188 -2.20 -16.94 7.04
CA GLY A 188 -0.97 -16.51 7.69
C GLY A 188 0.31 -17.14 7.11
N GLY A 189 0.21 -17.85 5.98
CA GLY A 189 1.36 -18.36 5.23
C GLY A 189 1.79 -17.41 4.12
N LEU A 190 2.78 -17.84 3.33
CA LEU A 190 3.28 -17.11 2.15
C LEU A 190 3.17 -17.99 0.91
N GLY A 191 2.83 -17.40 -0.26
CA GLY A 191 2.95 -18.04 -1.57
C GLY A 191 4.41 -18.16 -2.01
N GLU A 192 4.64 -18.64 -3.22
CA GLU A 192 6.01 -18.88 -3.73
C GLU A 192 6.81 -17.59 -3.91
N GLU A 193 6.25 -16.60 -4.60
CA GLU A 193 6.89 -15.29 -4.79
C GLU A 193 7.04 -14.53 -3.46
N PRO A 194 6.00 -14.37 -2.62
CA PRO A 194 6.12 -13.79 -1.29
C PRO A 194 7.15 -14.48 -0.39
N GLN A 195 7.25 -15.81 -0.44
CA GLN A 195 8.27 -16.53 0.32
C GLN A 195 9.68 -16.17 -0.12
N ARG A 196 9.87 -15.93 -1.40
CA ARG A 196 11.15 -15.44 -1.93
C ARG A 196 11.44 -14.02 -1.45
N VAL A 197 10.47 -13.11 -1.52
CA VAL A 197 10.59 -11.74 -0.99
C VAL A 197 10.92 -11.77 0.51
N TYR A 198 10.26 -12.63 1.28
CA TYR A 198 10.57 -12.84 2.69
C TYR A 198 12.04 -13.22 2.88
N ASN A 199 12.53 -14.23 2.15
CA ASN A 199 13.88 -14.75 2.31
C ASN A 199 14.97 -13.77 1.86
N GLU A 200 14.72 -13.04 0.77
CA GLU A 200 15.74 -12.24 0.07
C GLU A 200 15.66 -10.74 0.38
N VAL A 201 14.56 -10.26 1.00
CA VAL A 201 14.40 -8.85 1.37
C VAL A 201 14.07 -8.69 2.85
N VAL A 202 12.95 -9.26 3.32
CA VAL A 202 12.44 -9.01 4.68
C VAL A 202 13.40 -9.53 5.76
N SER A 203 13.88 -10.76 5.60
CA SER A 203 14.72 -11.43 6.61
C SER A 203 16.15 -10.89 6.67
N VAL A 204 16.66 -10.33 5.56
CA VAL A 204 18.06 -9.90 5.43
C VAL A 204 18.29 -8.41 5.70
N ASN A 205 17.24 -7.62 5.79
CA ASN A 205 17.33 -6.18 6.05
C ASN A 205 16.86 -5.86 7.48
N PRO A 206 17.77 -5.57 8.42
CA PRO A 206 17.44 -5.40 9.84
C PRO A 206 16.62 -4.14 10.14
N ASN A 207 16.50 -3.21 9.21
CA ASN A 207 15.66 -2.02 9.34
C ASN A 207 14.17 -2.28 9.01
N VAL A 208 13.83 -3.41 8.38
CA VAL A 208 12.42 -3.76 8.10
C VAL A 208 11.68 -4.08 9.39
N CYS A 209 10.55 -3.42 9.61
CA CYS A 209 9.69 -3.59 10.79
C CYS A 209 8.23 -3.93 10.48
N MET A 210 7.74 -3.62 9.28
CA MET A 210 6.38 -3.93 8.86
C MET A 210 6.33 -4.33 7.38
N VAL A 211 5.36 -5.18 7.03
CA VAL A 211 4.99 -5.52 5.66
C VAL A 211 3.48 -5.44 5.54
N PHE A 212 2.98 -4.68 4.57
CA PHE A 212 1.56 -4.53 4.27
C PHE A 212 1.22 -5.15 2.92
N SER A 213 0.05 -5.77 2.83
CA SER A 213 -0.44 -6.39 1.59
C SER A 213 -1.96 -6.44 1.52
N GLY A 214 -2.48 -6.64 0.30
CA GLY A 214 -3.88 -6.88 -0.04
C GLY A 214 -4.10 -8.25 -0.69
N HIS A 215 -4.89 -8.30 -1.77
CA HIS A 215 -5.13 -9.42 -2.67
C HIS A 215 -5.98 -10.58 -2.13
N TYR A 216 -5.90 -10.96 -0.88
CA TYR A 216 -6.50 -12.19 -0.36
C TYR A 216 -7.74 -11.99 0.51
N HIS A 217 -8.66 -11.14 0.14
CA HIS A 217 -10.02 -10.93 0.67
C HIS A 217 -10.19 -11.22 2.18
N ASN A 218 -9.25 -10.77 3.00
CA ASN A 218 -9.25 -11.02 4.44
C ASN A 218 -8.41 -9.98 5.19
N ALA A 219 -8.42 -10.08 6.51
CA ALA A 219 -7.48 -9.40 7.39
C ALA A 219 -6.70 -10.44 8.21
N GLN A 220 -5.38 -10.32 8.23
CA GLN A 220 -4.51 -11.22 8.98
C GLN A 220 -3.29 -10.47 9.49
N THR A 221 -2.78 -10.87 10.64
CA THR A 221 -1.52 -10.35 11.19
C THR A 221 -0.65 -11.51 11.64
N VAL A 222 0.60 -11.52 11.19
CA VAL A 222 1.64 -12.45 11.63
C VAL A 222 2.82 -11.65 12.14
N VAL A 223 3.42 -12.08 13.24
CA VAL A 223 4.63 -11.47 13.78
C VAL A 223 5.79 -12.44 13.59
N LYS A 224 6.83 -11.98 12.89
CA LYS A 224 8.10 -12.69 12.76
C LYS A 224 9.12 -12.09 13.71
N GLU A 225 9.93 -12.95 14.33
CA GLU A 225 10.99 -12.54 15.22
C GLU A 225 12.34 -12.98 14.67
N PHE A 226 13.33 -12.09 14.75
CA PHE A 226 14.67 -12.29 14.22
C PHE A 226 15.73 -12.03 15.28
N ASP A 227 16.73 -12.89 15.30
CA ASP A 227 18.00 -12.72 16.03
C ASP A 227 19.04 -12.26 14.99
N ASP A 228 19.08 -10.95 14.73
CA ASP A 228 19.90 -10.37 13.67
C ASP A 228 21.40 -10.42 14.02
N ASN A 229 21.74 -10.37 15.32
CA ASN A 229 23.15 -10.41 15.82
C ASN A 229 23.63 -11.83 16.14
N LYS A 230 22.75 -12.84 16.11
CA LYS A 230 23.02 -14.27 16.36
C LYS A 230 23.53 -14.58 17.76
N ASP A 231 23.03 -13.85 18.77
CA ASP A 231 23.38 -14.09 20.17
C ASP A 231 22.42 -15.05 20.93
N GLY A 232 21.36 -15.49 20.24
CA GLY A 232 20.32 -16.38 20.74
C GLY A 232 19.13 -15.65 21.35
N VAL A 233 19.06 -14.32 21.22
CA VAL A 233 17.95 -13.47 21.65
C VAL A 233 17.38 -12.72 20.46
N ASN A 234 16.04 -12.70 20.31
CA ASN A 234 15.44 -11.96 19.22
C ASN A 234 15.53 -10.45 19.43
N ASP A 235 16.13 -9.75 18.47
CA ASP A 235 16.36 -8.30 18.47
C ASP A 235 15.27 -7.51 17.77
N ARG A 236 14.63 -8.14 16.78
CA ARG A 236 13.71 -7.47 15.86
C ARG A 236 12.40 -8.23 15.71
N LYS A 237 11.31 -7.47 15.62
CA LYS A 237 10.01 -7.98 15.20
C LYS A 237 9.61 -7.33 13.88
N VAL A 238 9.03 -8.13 12.99
CA VAL A 238 8.39 -7.68 11.77
C VAL A 238 6.91 -8.04 11.85
N TYR A 239 6.04 -7.05 11.70
CA TYR A 239 4.60 -7.22 11.64
C TYR A 239 4.19 -7.34 10.18
N GLU A 240 3.76 -8.52 9.77
CA GLU A 240 3.23 -8.79 8.44
C GLU A 240 1.71 -8.73 8.50
N MET A 241 1.10 -7.86 7.70
CA MET A 241 -0.32 -7.55 7.79
C MET A 241 -0.98 -7.59 6.41
N LEU A 242 -2.11 -8.30 6.34
CA LEU A 242 -3.01 -8.35 5.21
C LEU A 242 -4.23 -7.48 5.51
N PHE A 243 -4.57 -6.60 4.58
CA PHE A 243 -5.75 -5.74 4.63
C PHE A 243 -6.47 -5.78 3.28
N ASP A 244 -7.47 -6.60 3.17
CA ASP A 244 -8.34 -6.66 2.01
C ASP A 244 -9.76 -6.99 2.46
N TYR A 245 -10.58 -5.96 2.56
CA TYR A 245 -11.96 -6.08 3.04
C TYR A 245 -12.97 -6.32 1.92
N GLN A 246 -12.57 -6.39 0.66
CA GLN A 246 -13.50 -6.58 -0.44
C GLN A 246 -14.30 -7.88 -0.37
N GLY A 247 -13.83 -8.89 0.34
CA GLY A 247 -14.54 -10.13 0.62
C GLY A 247 -15.68 -10.02 1.63
N LEU A 248 -15.83 -8.88 2.30
CA LEU A 248 -16.95 -8.64 3.22
C LEU A 248 -18.25 -8.35 2.46
N THR A 249 -19.36 -8.34 3.21
CA THR A 249 -20.67 -7.97 2.66
C THR A 249 -20.59 -6.63 1.92
N GLU A 250 -21.17 -6.58 0.72
CA GLU A 250 -21.14 -5.41 -0.16
C GLU A 250 -19.72 -4.98 -0.58
N GLY A 251 -18.78 -5.95 -0.68
CA GLY A 251 -17.40 -5.69 -1.08
C GLY A 251 -16.59 -4.88 -0.06
N GLY A 252 -17.01 -4.89 1.21
CA GLY A 252 -16.31 -4.16 2.27
C GLY A 252 -16.39 -2.64 2.16
N MET A 253 -17.35 -2.10 1.40
CA MET A 253 -17.49 -0.67 1.16
C MET A 253 -17.50 0.16 2.46
N GLY A 254 -16.68 1.20 2.50
CA GLY A 254 -16.55 2.10 3.65
C GLY A 254 -15.56 1.65 4.74
N TYR A 255 -14.77 0.61 4.49
CA TYR A 255 -13.67 0.18 5.37
C TYR A 255 -12.33 0.73 4.89
N ILE A 256 -11.53 1.15 5.86
CA ILE A 256 -10.12 1.55 5.72
C ILE A 256 -9.31 0.99 6.89
#